data_ba2284b897bec5c366613bf556db8e49
#
_entry.id   ba2284b897bec5c366613bf556db8e49
#
_cell.length_a   1.000
_cell.length_b   1.000
_cell.length_c   1.000
_cell.angle_alpha   90.00
_cell.angle_beta   90.00
_cell.angle_gamma   90.00
#
_symmetry.space_group_name_H-M   'P 1'
#
loop_
_entity.id
_entity.type
_entity.pdbx_description
1 polymer ?
#
loop_
_entity_poly.entity_id
_entity_poly.type
_entity_poly.pdbx_seq_one_letter_code
_entity_poly.pdbx_strand_id
1 'polypeptide(L)' 'MKTFGNNLKIIRKLNKISQKDFAHKMDTTQQRVSEWECDKVEPSLYNILKIIKVLNTTFEELTDDIE' A
#
# COMPACT_ATOMS: atom_id res chain seq x y z
N MET A 1 -15.22 -6.50 4.75
CA MET A 1 -15.09 -5.05 4.48
C MET A 1 -13.74 -4.74 3.86
N LYS A 2 -13.72 -3.99 2.78
CA LYS A 2 -12.47 -3.58 2.15
C LYS A 2 -11.98 -2.29 2.76
N THR A 3 -10.69 -2.23 3.01
CA THR A 3 -10.03 -1.06 3.58
C THR A 3 -8.88 -0.67 2.67
N PHE A 4 -8.31 0.50 2.90
CA PHE A 4 -7.12 0.92 2.20
C PHE A 4 -6.00 -0.12 2.34
N GLY A 5 -5.77 -0.61 3.54
CA GLY A 5 -4.72 -1.60 3.78
C GLY A 5 -4.95 -2.89 3.02
N ASN A 6 -6.18 -3.36 2.99
CA ASN A 6 -6.55 -4.53 2.21
C ASN A 6 -6.29 -4.34 0.73
N ASN A 7 -6.72 -3.19 0.20
CA ASN A 7 -6.51 -2.87 -1.21
C ASN A 7 -5.01 -2.78 -1.53
N LEU A 8 -4.24 -2.13 -0.67
CA LEU A 8 -2.80 -2.02 -0.84
C LEU A 8 -2.14 -3.40 -0.90
N LYS A 9 -2.52 -4.28 0.02
CA LYS A 9 -1.98 -5.64 0.07
C LYS A 9 -2.29 -6.41 -1.21
N ILE A 10 -3.54 -6.32 -1.68
CA ILE A 10 -3.96 -7.00 -2.90
C ILE A 10 -3.17 -6.50 -4.11
N ILE A 11 -3.07 -5.18 -4.25
CA ILE A 11 -2.36 -4.58 -5.38
C ILE A 11 -0.88 -4.93 -5.33
N ARG A 12 -0.28 -4.91 -4.14
CA ARG A 12 1.12 -5.31 -3.99
C ARG A 12 1.33 -6.74 -4.45
N LYS A 13 0.45 -7.66 -4.02
CA LYS A 13 0.55 -9.08 -4.39
C LYS A 13 0.32 -9.30 -5.88
N LEU A 14 -0.58 -8.54 -6.48
CA LEU A 14 -0.79 -8.60 -7.93
C LEU A 14 0.44 -8.18 -8.70
N ASN A 15 1.25 -7.30 -8.12
CA ASN A 15 2.53 -6.89 -8.70
C ASN A 15 3.64 -7.87 -8.37
N LYS A 16 3.34 -8.95 -7.61
CA LYS A 16 4.30 -9.99 -7.23
C LYS A 16 5.50 -9.44 -6.46
N ILE A 17 5.25 -8.49 -5.60
CA ILE A 17 6.27 -7.87 -4.77
C ILE A 17 6.04 -8.24 -3.30
N SER A 18 7.11 -8.67 -2.61
CA SER A 18 7.02 -8.96 -1.18
C SER A 18 6.91 -7.65 -0.37
N GLN A 19 6.47 -7.76 0.88
CA GLN A 19 6.45 -6.60 1.78
C GLN A 19 7.84 -6.00 1.93
N LYS A 20 8.85 -6.86 2.03
CA LYS A 20 10.24 -6.42 2.19
C LYS A 20 10.72 -5.62 0.98
N ASP A 21 10.47 -6.15 -0.21
CA ASP A 21 10.89 -5.48 -1.44
C ASP A 21 10.11 -4.17 -1.65
N PHE A 22 8.82 -4.20 -1.34
CA PHE A 22 8.00 -2.99 -1.44
C PHE A 22 8.50 -1.91 -0.46
N ALA A 23 8.82 -2.31 0.78
CA ALA A 23 9.36 -1.39 1.76
C ALA A 23 10.66 -0.76 1.25
N HIS A 24 11.51 -1.56 0.63
CA HIS A 24 12.77 -1.07 0.07
C HIS A 24 12.49 -0.02 -1.03
N LYS A 25 11.56 -0.32 -1.93
CA LYS A 25 11.19 0.61 -3.00
C LYS A 25 10.57 1.90 -2.46
N MET A 26 9.88 1.80 -1.33
CA MET A 26 9.25 2.95 -0.67
C MET A 26 10.22 3.72 0.23
N ASP A 27 11.44 3.22 0.40
CA ASP A 27 12.43 3.79 1.31
C ASP A 27 11.89 3.84 2.74
N THR A 28 11.28 2.75 3.18
CA THR A 28 10.72 2.62 4.51
C THR A 28 11.01 1.22 5.04
N THR A 29 10.41 0.85 6.17
CA THR A 29 10.62 -0.44 6.80
C THR A 29 9.49 -1.41 6.47
N GLN A 30 9.80 -2.71 6.51
CA GLN A 30 8.77 -3.73 6.32
C GLN A 30 7.67 -3.61 7.38
N GLN A 31 8.06 -3.27 8.62
CA GLN A 31 7.10 -3.08 9.70
C GLN A 31 6.09 -1.98 9.34
N ARG A 32 6.57 -0.88 8.76
CA ARG A 32 5.68 0.22 8.36
C ARG A 32 4.70 -0.23 7.27
N VAL A 33 5.19 -0.99 6.29
CA VAL A 33 4.34 -1.53 5.24
C VAL A 33 3.28 -2.45 5.85
N SER A 34 3.68 -3.31 6.77
CA SER A 34 2.75 -4.21 7.45
C SER A 34 1.68 -3.43 8.19
N GLU A 35 2.06 -2.35 8.87
CA GLU A 35 1.10 -1.50 9.59
C GLU A 35 0.10 -0.85 8.65
N TRP A 36 0.56 -0.40 7.47
CA TRP A 36 -0.34 0.16 6.45
C TRP A 36 -1.33 -0.90 5.97
N GLU A 37 -0.86 -2.11 5.71
CA GLU A 37 -1.70 -3.19 5.17
C GLU A 37 -2.69 -3.73 6.19
N CYS A 38 -2.37 -3.59 7.48
CA CYS A 38 -3.26 -4.00 8.56
C CYS A 38 -4.15 -2.85 9.07
N ASP A 39 -4.07 -1.70 8.44
CA ASP A 39 -4.84 -0.51 8.82
C ASP A 39 -4.57 -0.01 10.24
N LYS A 40 -3.39 -0.32 10.77
CA LYS A 40 -2.96 0.19 12.07
C LYS A 40 -2.50 1.63 11.99
N VAL A 41 -1.89 1.99 10.87
CA VAL A 41 -1.38 3.33 10.62
C VAL A 41 -1.76 3.69 9.18
N GLU A 42 -2.23 4.90 8.98
CA GLU A 42 -2.51 5.39 7.63
C GLU A 42 -1.24 6.01 7.05
N PRO A 43 -0.89 5.70 5.80
CA PRO A 43 0.23 6.39 5.17
C PRO A 43 -0.13 7.85 4.94
N SER A 44 0.86 8.72 5.00
CA SER A 44 0.67 10.13 4.68
C SER A 44 0.27 10.29 3.21
N LEU A 45 -0.29 11.43 2.87
CA LEU A 45 -0.61 11.72 1.47
C LEU A 45 0.62 11.57 0.59
N TYR A 46 1.77 12.04 1.08
CA TYR A 46 3.02 11.93 0.34
C TYR A 46 3.36 10.46 0.04
N ASN A 47 3.22 9.60 1.05
CA ASN A 47 3.47 8.17 0.88
C ASN A 47 2.45 7.53 -0.05
N ILE A 48 1.19 7.98 -0.02
CA ILE A 48 0.16 7.47 -0.94
C ILE A 48 0.55 7.77 -2.39
N LEU A 49 1.01 8.98 -2.66
CA LEU A 49 1.47 9.34 -3.99
C LEU A 49 2.63 8.47 -4.45
N LYS A 50 3.54 8.16 -3.54
CA LYS A 50 4.68 7.30 -3.82
C LYS A 50 4.24 5.86 -4.08
N ILE A 51 3.28 5.35 -3.30
CA ILE A 51 2.70 4.02 -3.49
C ILE A 51 2.12 3.91 -4.90
N ILE A 52 1.37 4.91 -5.32
CA ILE A 52 0.75 4.93 -6.64
C ILE A 52 1.80 4.76 -7.74
N LYS A 53 2.92 5.44 -7.61
CA LYS A 53 4.01 5.35 -8.58
C LYS A 53 4.72 4.01 -8.54
N VAL A 54 5.05 3.54 -7.33
CA VAL A 54 5.81 2.29 -7.16
C VAL A 54 5.02 1.08 -7.64
N LEU A 55 3.73 1.04 -7.35
CA LEU A 55 2.87 -0.09 -7.73
C LEU A 55 2.17 0.13 -9.07
N ASN A 56 2.38 1.28 -9.70
CA ASN A 56 1.72 1.60 -10.97
C ASN A 56 0.21 1.44 -10.85
N THR A 57 -0.36 2.00 -9.82
CA THR A 57 -1.80 1.93 -9.52
C THR A 57 -2.40 3.33 -9.52
N THR A 58 -3.63 3.46 -9.09
CA THR A 58 -4.31 4.74 -9.00
C THR A 58 -4.89 4.92 -7.60
N PHE A 59 -5.19 6.16 -7.24
CA PHE A 59 -5.85 6.43 -5.98
C PHE A 59 -7.21 5.72 -5.93
N GLU A 60 -7.91 5.68 -7.06
CA GLU A 60 -9.21 5.02 -7.15
C GLU A 60 -9.10 3.53 -6.84
N GLU A 61 -8.07 2.86 -7.38
CA GLU A 61 -7.87 1.44 -7.10
C GLU A 61 -7.54 1.19 -5.64
N LEU A 62 -6.74 2.07 -5.03
CA LEU A 62 -6.37 1.95 -3.62
C LEU A 62 -7.57 2.18 -2.68
N THR A 63 -8.54 2.94 -3.13
CA THR A 63 -9.70 3.29 -2.31
C THR A 63 -10.97 2.59 -2.75
N ASP A 64 -10.87 1.63 -3.66
CA ASP A 64 -12.03 0.91 -4.20
C ASP A 64 -12.81 0.21 -3.09
N ASP A 65 -14.13 0.38 -3.09
CA ASP A 65 -15.05 -0.23 -2.13
C ASP A 65 -14.79 0.16 -0.66
N ILE A 66 -14.07 1.24 -0.41
CA ILE A 66 -13.92 1.74 0.96
C ILE A 66 -15.19 2.50 1.34
N GLU A 67 -15.75 2.14 2.49
CA GLU A 67 -16.93 2.78 3.03
C GLU A 67 -16.60 3.83 4.07
#